data_feb1a48f05d09a29cfea84f32766bba9
#
_entry.id   feb1a48f05d09a29cfea84f32766bba9
#
_cell.length_a   1.000
_cell.length_b   1.000
_cell.length_c   1.000
_cell.angle_alpha   90.00
_cell.angle_beta   90.00
_cell.angle_gamma   90.00
#
_symmetry.space_group_name_H-M   'P 1'
#
loop_
_entity.id
_entity.type
_entity.pdbx_description
1 polymer ?
#
loop_
_entity_poly.entity_id
_entity_poly.type
_entity_poly.pdbx_seq_one_letter_code
_entity_poly.pdbx_strand_id
1 'polypeptide(L)'
;MANVDRLRRAKGLTVGELLSRAGMTKSYYQSRAGLSLPYNTNDLEALATALGVTPEEVASPEFAGRIEMRVPVRPLAERVRRLMASQDAGDDDLLDHVAGIDPALADSARALLSAETNTVVLDEEVLRLIAHWADVPGEYLIDYTDEAVTDRTEAELELRDAMRAAGASAVQFRALGQMSPDALRAIARSLRGGPPAT
;
A
#
# COMPACT_ATOMS: atom_id res chain seq x y z
N MET A 1 14.46 3.07 6.71
CA MET A 1 13.24 3.00 7.52
C MET A 1 12.17 2.13 6.87
N ALA A 2 11.83 2.37 5.65
CA ALA A 2 10.85 1.53 4.92
C ALA A 2 11.15 0.03 5.06
N ASN A 3 12.44 -0.35 5.08
CA ASN A 3 12.86 -1.74 5.19
C ASN A 3 12.54 -2.39 6.55
N VAL A 4 12.75 -1.69 7.67
CA VAL A 4 12.42 -2.23 9.02
C VAL A 4 10.92 -2.48 9.13
N ASP A 5 10.10 -1.54 8.70
CA ASP A 5 8.65 -1.66 8.74
C ASP A 5 8.14 -2.77 7.81
N ARG A 6 8.76 -2.90 6.63
CA ARG A 6 8.48 -3.96 5.68
C ARG A 6 8.80 -5.34 6.27
N LEU A 7 10.02 -5.53 6.81
CA LEU A 7 10.44 -6.77 7.46
C LEU A 7 9.55 -7.12 8.66
N ARG A 8 9.17 -6.13 9.47
CA ARG A 8 8.25 -6.28 10.60
C ARG A 8 6.89 -6.85 10.14
N ARG A 9 6.29 -6.22 9.12
CA ARG A 9 4.99 -6.65 8.57
C ARG A 9 5.07 -8.05 7.99
N ALA A 10 6.12 -8.38 7.25
CA ALA A 10 6.34 -9.72 6.71
C ALA A 10 6.42 -10.81 7.79
N LYS A 11 6.91 -10.46 8.97
CA LYS A 11 6.94 -11.35 10.14
C LYS A 11 5.64 -11.32 10.96
N GLY A 12 4.64 -10.55 10.56
CA GLY A 12 3.37 -10.41 11.28
C GLY A 12 3.50 -9.74 12.64
N LEU A 13 4.56 -8.95 12.86
CA LEU A 13 4.82 -8.31 14.14
C LEU A 13 4.17 -6.93 14.20
N THR A 14 3.54 -6.63 15.33
CA THR A 14 3.17 -5.26 15.67
C THR A 14 4.41 -4.42 16.01
N VAL A 15 4.30 -3.09 15.93
CA VAL A 15 5.40 -2.20 16.35
C VAL A 15 5.78 -2.46 17.80
N GLY A 16 4.79 -2.67 18.68
CA GLY A 16 5.02 -2.97 20.09
C GLY A 16 5.84 -4.25 20.31
N GLU A 17 5.52 -5.32 19.59
CA GLU A 17 6.25 -6.58 19.65
C GLU A 17 7.69 -6.45 19.14
N LEU A 18 7.87 -5.76 18.00
CA LEU A 18 9.21 -5.49 17.49
C LEU A 18 10.06 -4.73 18.52
N LEU A 19 9.52 -3.64 19.08
CA LEU A 19 10.23 -2.82 20.06
C LEU A 19 10.54 -3.59 21.35
N SER A 20 9.62 -4.40 21.83
CA SER A 20 9.82 -5.27 22.98
C SER A 20 10.96 -6.27 22.73
N ARG A 21 11.00 -6.91 21.56
CA ARG A 21 12.07 -7.85 21.18
C ARG A 21 13.42 -7.18 20.97
N ALA A 22 13.41 -5.96 20.39
CA ALA A 22 14.62 -5.18 20.16
C ALA A 22 15.13 -4.45 21.42
N GLY A 23 14.41 -4.48 22.54
CA GLY A 23 14.75 -3.74 23.75
C GLY A 23 14.71 -2.22 23.58
N MET A 24 13.89 -1.72 22.66
CA MET A 24 13.79 -0.30 22.33
C MET A 24 12.51 0.31 22.87
N THR A 25 12.61 1.58 23.34
CA THR A 25 11.41 2.35 23.68
C THR A 25 10.76 2.94 22.43
N LYS A 26 9.44 3.15 22.47
CA LYS A 26 8.69 3.74 21.37
C LYS A 26 9.24 5.14 21.00
N SER A 27 9.55 5.97 21.98
CA SER A 27 10.11 7.30 21.78
C SER A 27 11.48 7.25 21.09
N TYR A 28 12.36 6.35 21.54
CA TYR A 28 13.68 6.15 20.93
C TYR A 28 13.55 5.72 19.46
N TYR A 29 12.71 4.73 19.20
CA TYR A 29 12.43 4.26 17.83
C TYR A 29 11.87 5.37 16.95
N GLN A 30 10.88 6.12 17.42
CA GLN A 30 10.25 7.20 16.65
C GLN A 30 11.23 8.33 16.29
N SER A 31 12.15 8.69 17.18
CA SER A 31 13.18 9.70 16.90
C SER A 31 14.15 9.28 15.78
N ARG A 32 14.41 7.96 15.64
CA ARG A 32 15.20 7.38 14.55
C ARG A 32 14.35 7.22 13.28
N ALA A 33 13.10 6.80 13.47
CA ALA A 33 12.11 6.61 12.42
C ALA A 33 11.78 7.90 11.66
N GLY A 34 11.68 9.03 12.36
CA GLY A 34 11.44 10.35 11.77
C GLY A 34 12.65 10.98 11.09
N LEU A 35 13.75 10.24 10.87
CA LEU A 35 15.02 10.73 10.29
C LEU A 35 15.71 11.84 11.10
N SER A 36 15.24 12.11 12.31
CA SER A 36 15.87 13.11 13.18
C SER A 36 17.27 12.70 13.63
N LEU A 37 17.49 11.38 13.76
CA LEU A 37 18.76 10.79 14.14
C LEU A 37 18.99 9.48 13.35
N PRO A 38 20.20 9.18 12.86
CA PRO A 38 20.48 7.92 12.18
C PRO A 38 20.46 6.75 13.17
N TYR A 39 20.15 5.55 12.69
CA TYR A 39 20.39 4.32 13.43
C TYR A 39 21.88 4.10 13.59
N ASN A 40 22.31 3.69 14.77
CA ASN A 40 23.66 3.23 15.00
C ASN A 40 23.77 1.70 14.79
N THR A 41 24.98 1.16 14.81
CA THR A 41 25.22 -0.27 14.58
C THR A 41 24.48 -1.15 15.59
N ASN A 42 24.43 -0.75 16.86
CA ASN A 42 23.71 -1.51 17.90
C ASN A 42 22.20 -1.51 17.66
N ASP A 43 21.64 -0.40 17.12
CA ASP A 43 20.22 -0.33 16.76
C ASP A 43 19.90 -1.32 15.62
N LEU A 44 20.79 -1.40 14.62
CA LEU A 44 20.64 -2.32 13.49
C LEU A 44 20.75 -3.77 13.95
N GLU A 45 21.69 -4.09 14.81
CA GLU A 45 21.85 -5.44 15.37
C GLU A 45 20.63 -5.86 16.24
N ALA A 46 20.12 -4.93 17.06
CA ALA A 46 18.94 -5.20 17.89
C ALA A 46 17.68 -5.44 17.03
N LEU A 47 17.48 -4.62 16.00
CA LEU A 47 16.38 -4.78 15.06
C LEU A 47 16.53 -6.06 14.22
N ALA A 48 17.73 -6.37 13.75
CA ALA A 48 18.02 -7.59 13.02
C ALA A 48 17.71 -8.84 13.85
N THR A 49 18.18 -8.87 15.11
CA THR A 49 17.90 -9.95 16.05
C THR A 49 16.39 -10.09 16.30
N ALA A 50 15.67 -8.98 16.52
CA ALA A 50 14.24 -8.98 16.78
C ALA A 50 13.43 -9.45 15.57
N LEU A 51 13.91 -9.18 14.35
CA LEU A 51 13.31 -9.58 13.09
C LEU A 51 13.75 -10.98 12.63
N GLY A 52 14.82 -11.55 13.21
CA GLY A 52 15.39 -12.83 12.77
C GLY A 52 16.02 -12.75 11.37
N VAL A 53 16.72 -11.65 11.10
CA VAL A 53 17.43 -11.35 9.85
C VAL A 53 18.86 -10.86 10.15
N THR A 54 19.69 -10.62 9.13
CA THR A 54 21.02 -10.03 9.35
C THR A 54 20.97 -8.50 9.43
N PRO A 55 21.96 -7.84 10.07
CA PRO A 55 22.05 -6.38 10.05
C PRO A 55 22.14 -5.77 8.65
N GLU A 56 22.76 -6.49 7.71
CA GLU A 56 22.85 -6.10 6.31
C GLU A 56 21.46 -6.10 5.65
N GLU A 57 20.62 -7.09 5.94
CA GLU A 57 19.23 -7.16 5.46
C GLU A 57 18.38 -6.02 6.03
N VAL A 58 18.66 -5.57 7.25
CA VAL A 58 17.99 -4.39 7.85
C VAL A 58 18.48 -3.10 7.19
N ALA A 59 19.77 -2.98 6.94
CA ALA A 59 20.42 -1.75 6.46
C ALA A 59 20.22 -1.53 4.94
N SER A 60 20.16 -2.60 4.15
CA SER A 60 20.13 -2.53 2.68
C SER A 60 18.74 -2.86 2.13
N PRO A 61 18.09 -1.94 1.43
CA PRO A 61 16.83 -2.23 0.75
C PRO A 61 16.97 -3.29 -0.36
N GLU A 62 18.16 -3.48 -0.89
CA GLU A 62 18.46 -4.47 -1.95
C GLU A 62 18.54 -5.91 -1.40
N PHE A 63 18.85 -6.07 -0.11
CA PHE A 63 18.88 -7.37 0.58
C PHE A 63 17.51 -7.81 1.13
N ALA A 64 16.51 -6.98 1.05
CA ALA A 64 15.18 -7.43 1.32
C ALA A 64 14.75 -8.34 0.17
N GLY A 65 15.12 -9.61 0.25
CA GLY A 65 14.60 -10.65 -0.62
C GLY A 65 13.10 -10.52 -0.74
N ARG A 66 12.52 -11.05 -1.79
CA ARG A 66 11.07 -11.02 -2.01
C ARG A 66 10.35 -11.37 -0.72
N ILE A 67 9.57 -10.42 -0.20
CA ILE A 67 8.82 -10.61 1.04
C ILE A 67 7.50 -11.24 0.65
N GLU A 68 7.39 -12.52 0.91
CA GLU A 68 6.14 -13.24 0.77
C GLU A 68 5.19 -12.88 1.92
N MET A 69 4.06 -12.31 1.57
CA MET A 69 2.98 -12.00 2.50
C MET A 69 1.85 -13.00 2.31
N ARG A 70 1.36 -13.58 3.41
CA ARG A 70 0.11 -14.33 3.38
C ARG A 70 -1.05 -13.35 3.59
N VAL A 71 -1.82 -13.13 2.56
CA VAL A 71 -2.93 -12.17 2.57
C VAL A 71 -4.27 -12.83 2.36
N PRO A 72 -5.36 -12.30 2.96
CA PRO A 72 -6.71 -12.75 2.66
C PRO A 72 -7.07 -12.32 1.23
N VAL A 73 -7.42 -13.30 0.39
CA VAL A 73 -7.67 -13.05 -1.03
C VAL A 73 -8.84 -12.12 -1.25
N ARG A 74 -9.99 -12.41 -0.62
CA ARG A 74 -11.25 -11.74 -0.94
C ARG A 74 -11.18 -10.22 -0.76
N PRO A 75 -10.83 -9.67 0.42
CA PRO A 75 -10.78 -8.21 0.60
C PRO A 75 -9.71 -7.55 -0.28
N LEU A 76 -8.58 -8.23 -0.49
CA LEU A 76 -7.51 -7.69 -1.32
C LEU A 76 -7.90 -7.70 -2.81
N ALA A 77 -8.45 -8.80 -3.32
CA ALA A 77 -8.92 -8.89 -4.70
C ALA A 77 -10.07 -7.90 -4.98
N GLU A 78 -10.95 -7.64 -4.02
CA GLU A 78 -11.98 -6.60 -4.13
C GLU A 78 -11.35 -5.21 -4.30
N ARG A 79 -10.32 -4.88 -3.51
CA ARG A 79 -9.59 -3.61 -3.65
C ARG A 79 -8.88 -3.51 -5.02
N VAL A 80 -8.19 -4.57 -5.44
CA VAL A 80 -7.52 -4.58 -6.74
C VAL A 80 -8.52 -4.40 -7.87
N ARG A 81 -9.66 -5.10 -7.87
CA ARG A 81 -10.73 -4.90 -8.86
C ARG A 81 -11.31 -3.48 -8.82
N ARG A 82 -11.44 -2.89 -7.63
CA ARG A 82 -11.85 -1.49 -7.48
C ARG A 82 -10.86 -0.53 -8.15
N LEU A 83 -9.55 -0.79 -7.98
CA LEU A 83 -8.49 -0.01 -8.64
C LEU A 83 -8.55 -0.18 -10.17
N MET A 84 -8.69 -1.42 -10.66
CA MET A 84 -8.81 -1.71 -12.10
C MET A 84 -10.02 -0.98 -12.70
N ALA A 85 -11.18 -1.04 -12.05
CA ALA A 85 -12.37 -0.31 -12.48
C ALA A 85 -12.14 1.21 -12.52
N SER A 86 -11.37 1.76 -11.56
CA SER A 86 -11.03 3.18 -11.55
C SER A 86 -10.06 3.60 -12.65
N GLN A 87 -9.38 2.65 -13.30
CA GLN A 87 -8.48 2.86 -14.43
C GLN A 87 -9.13 2.49 -15.78
N ASP A 88 -10.37 1.99 -15.76
CA ASP A 88 -11.06 1.40 -16.93
C ASP A 88 -10.24 0.26 -17.56
N ALA A 89 -9.64 -0.58 -16.73
CA ALA A 89 -8.69 -1.62 -17.10
C ALA A 89 -9.20 -3.01 -16.73
N GLY A 90 -8.82 -4.00 -17.55
CA GLY A 90 -9.07 -5.43 -17.32
C GLY A 90 -7.89 -6.14 -16.62
N ASP A 91 -8.08 -7.45 -16.39
CA ASP A 91 -7.04 -8.30 -15.79
C ASP A 91 -5.76 -8.31 -16.65
N ASP A 92 -5.91 -8.37 -17.99
CA ASP A 92 -4.78 -8.42 -18.91
C ASP A 92 -3.96 -7.12 -18.87
N ASP A 93 -4.60 -5.95 -18.77
CA ASP A 93 -3.91 -4.65 -18.67
C ASP A 93 -3.04 -4.58 -17.41
N LEU A 94 -3.55 -5.06 -16.28
CA LEU A 94 -2.80 -5.11 -15.03
C LEU A 94 -1.65 -6.10 -15.12
N LEU A 95 -1.89 -7.30 -15.65
CA LEU A 95 -0.87 -8.34 -15.78
C LEU A 95 0.26 -7.91 -16.73
N ASP A 96 -0.08 -7.28 -17.85
CA ASP A 96 0.90 -6.75 -18.81
C ASP A 96 1.74 -5.62 -18.18
N HIS A 97 1.12 -4.74 -17.39
CA HIS A 97 1.85 -3.71 -16.68
C HIS A 97 2.86 -4.30 -15.69
N VAL A 98 2.44 -5.25 -14.86
CA VAL A 98 3.32 -5.91 -13.88
C VAL A 98 4.43 -6.69 -14.60
N ALA A 99 4.10 -7.46 -15.63
CA ALA A 99 5.06 -8.22 -16.42
C ALA A 99 6.09 -7.35 -17.15
N GLY A 100 5.69 -6.15 -17.58
CA GLY A 100 6.57 -5.16 -18.20
C GLY A 100 7.65 -4.62 -17.26
N ILE A 101 7.40 -4.68 -15.94
CA ILE A 101 8.36 -4.25 -14.91
C ILE A 101 9.18 -5.45 -14.42
N ASP A 102 8.52 -6.49 -13.95
CA ASP A 102 9.13 -7.75 -13.53
C ASP A 102 8.24 -8.95 -13.92
N PRO A 103 8.61 -9.73 -14.94
CA PRO A 103 7.82 -10.89 -15.39
C PRO A 103 7.57 -11.93 -14.28
N ALA A 104 8.49 -12.07 -13.33
CA ALA A 104 8.33 -13.03 -12.24
C ALA A 104 7.25 -12.61 -11.23
N LEU A 105 6.89 -11.32 -11.17
CA LEU A 105 5.81 -10.81 -10.33
C LEU A 105 4.44 -10.96 -10.98
N ALA A 106 4.38 -11.12 -12.30
CA ALA A 106 3.10 -11.33 -13.02
C ALA A 106 2.38 -12.62 -12.58
N ASP A 107 3.13 -13.67 -12.24
CA ASP A 107 2.54 -14.91 -11.74
C ASP A 107 1.89 -14.71 -10.35
N SER A 108 2.51 -13.90 -9.49
CA SER A 108 1.93 -13.52 -8.21
C SER A 108 0.66 -12.66 -8.37
N ALA A 109 0.66 -11.71 -9.31
CA ALA A 109 -0.53 -10.91 -9.64
C ALA A 109 -1.66 -11.80 -10.17
N ARG A 110 -1.35 -12.73 -11.08
CA ARG A 110 -2.31 -13.70 -11.61
C ARG A 110 -2.88 -14.58 -10.52
N ALA A 111 -2.04 -15.06 -9.60
CA ALA A 111 -2.48 -15.86 -8.46
C ALA A 111 -3.48 -15.11 -7.56
N LEU A 112 -3.30 -13.79 -7.36
CA LEU A 112 -4.25 -12.97 -6.62
C LEU A 112 -5.60 -12.84 -7.34
N LEU A 113 -5.59 -12.59 -8.65
CA LEU A 113 -6.82 -12.38 -9.43
C LEU A 113 -7.64 -13.66 -9.61
N SER A 114 -6.95 -14.82 -9.72
CA SER A 114 -7.56 -16.13 -9.95
C SER A 114 -7.75 -16.97 -8.70
N ALA A 115 -7.37 -16.49 -7.51
CA ALA A 115 -7.38 -17.32 -6.32
C ALA A 115 -8.81 -17.68 -5.87
N GLU A 116 -9.06 -18.98 -5.79
CA GLU A 116 -10.27 -19.57 -5.22
C GLU A 116 -10.14 -19.86 -3.72
N THR A 117 -8.94 -19.70 -3.16
CA THR A 117 -8.61 -19.97 -1.75
C THR A 117 -8.87 -18.75 -0.88
N ASN A 118 -9.00 -18.95 0.43
CA ASN A 118 -9.21 -17.84 1.37
C ASN A 118 -7.94 -16.99 1.58
N THR A 119 -6.77 -17.54 1.33
CA THR A 119 -5.48 -16.85 1.48
C THR A 119 -4.56 -17.19 0.32
N VAL A 120 -3.75 -16.24 -0.08
CA VAL A 120 -2.68 -16.40 -1.07
C VAL A 120 -1.36 -15.87 -0.50
N VAL A 121 -0.26 -16.47 -0.93
CA VAL A 121 1.08 -15.95 -0.64
C VAL A 121 1.50 -15.10 -1.82
N LEU A 122 1.80 -13.85 -1.56
CA LEU A 122 2.19 -12.85 -2.57
C LEU A 122 3.49 -12.18 -2.17
N ASP A 123 4.24 -11.77 -3.17
CA ASP A 123 5.33 -10.83 -2.98
C ASP A 123 4.76 -9.43 -2.68
N GLU A 124 5.22 -8.78 -1.61
CA GLU A 124 4.77 -7.41 -1.26
C GLU A 124 4.99 -6.44 -2.42
N GLU A 125 6.03 -6.65 -3.22
CA GLU A 125 6.36 -5.79 -4.34
C GLU A 125 5.25 -5.77 -5.41
N VAL A 126 4.54 -6.90 -5.62
CA VAL A 126 3.36 -6.93 -6.51
C VAL A 126 2.30 -5.92 -6.06
N LEU A 127 2.03 -5.85 -4.75
CA LEU A 127 1.05 -4.92 -4.22
C LEU A 127 1.50 -3.46 -4.37
N ARG A 128 2.80 -3.19 -4.23
CA ARG A 128 3.37 -1.86 -4.47
C ARG A 128 3.26 -1.45 -5.93
N LEU A 129 3.56 -2.37 -6.85
CA LEU A 129 3.43 -2.12 -8.29
C LEU A 129 1.98 -1.85 -8.68
N ILE A 130 1.03 -2.64 -8.17
CA ILE A 130 -0.41 -2.43 -8.41
C ILE A 130 -0.86 -1.07 -7.86
N ALA A 131 -0.45 -0.72 -6.64
CA ALA A 131 -0.79 0.56 -6.04
C ALA A 131 -0.19 1.74 -6.83
N HIS A 132 1.07 1.63 -7.26
CA HIS A 132 1.74 2.63 -8.09
C HIS A 132 1.05 2.81 -9.44
N TRP A 133 0.70 1.71 -10.11
CA TRP A 133 -0.05 1.72 -11.37
C TRP A 133 -1.40 2.44 -11.24
N ALA A 134 -2.09 2.24 -10.12
CA ALA A 134 -3.38 2.87 -9.85
C ALA A 134 -3.26 4.29 -9.25
N ASP A 135 -2.04 4.79 -9.04
CA ASP A 135 -1.75 6.08 -8.38
C ASP A 135 -2.45 6.20 -7.02
N VAL A 136 -2.26 5.18 -6.16
CA VAL A 136 -2.73 5.14 -4.77
C VAL A 136 -1.59 4.81 -3.81
N PRO A 137 -1.72 5.13 -2.50
CA PRO A 137 -0.72 4.73 -1.50
C PRO A 137 -0.55 3.21 -1.44
N GLY A 138 0.69 2.70 -1.37
CA GLY A 138 0.98 1.27 -1.24
C GLY A 138 0.33 0.64 -0.02
N GLU A 139 0.22 1.39 1.07
CA GLU A 139 -0.42 1.00 2.33
C GLU A 139 -1.88 0.56 2.13
N TYR A 140 -2.58 1.11 1.14
CA TYR A 140 -3.96 0.72 0.81
C TYR A 140 -4.11 -0.77 0.47
N LEU A 141 -3.09 -1.38 -0.15
CA LEU A 141 -3.09 -2.81 -0.46
C LEU A 141 -2.30 -3.64 0.55
N ILE A 142 -1.25 -3.07 1.16
CA ILE A 142 -0.33 -3.78 2.04
C ILE A 142 -0.87 -3.82 3.48
N ASP A 143 -1.44 -2.71 3.97
CA ASP A 143 -2.02 -2.61 5.31
C ASP A 143 -3.54 -2.38 5.23
N TYR A 144 -4.25 -3.44 4.83
CA TYR A 144 -5.70 -3.42 4.66
C TYR A 144 -6.48 -3.20 5.96
N THR A 145 -5.79 -3.14 7.11
CA THR A 145 -6.39 -2.86 8.43
C THR A 145 -6.30 -1.39 8.81
N ASP A 146 -5.56 -0.57 8.06
CA ASP A 146 -5.51 0.88 8.28
C ASP A 146 -6.78 1.53 7.70
N GLU A 147 -7.75 1.77 8.59
CA GLU A 147 -9.03 2.38 8.23
C GLU A 147 -8.87 3.81 7.70
N ALA A 148 -7.89 4.57 8.21
CA ALA A 148 -7.69 5.96 7.80
C ALA A 148 -7.16 6.04 6.36
N VAL A 149 -6.17 5.20 6.01
CA VAL A 149 -5.67 5.07 4.64
C VAL A 149 -6.76 4.56 3.71
N THR A 150 -7.54 3.56 4.16
CA THR A 150 -8.64 2.98 3.38
C THR A 150 -9.70 4.03 3.08
N ASP A 151 -10.21 4.71 4.10
CA ASP A 151 -11.27 5.72 3.96
C ASP A 151 -10.85 6.88 3.06
N ARG A 152 -9.60 7.32 3.21
CA ARG A 152 -9.01 8.38 2.37
C ARG A 152 -8.93 7.96 0.91
N THR A 153 -8.36 6.78 0.65
CA THR A 153 -8.16 6.28 -0.71
C THR A 153 -9.48 6.03 -1.42
N GLU A 154 -10.48 5.44 -0.74
CA GLU A 154 -11.81 5.24 -1.31
C GLU A 154 -12.50 6.56 -1.65
N ALA A 155 -12.39 7.59 -0.80
CA ALA A 155 -12.93 8.91 -1.09
C ALA A 155 -12.25 9.57 -2.31
N GLU A 156 -10.95 9.39 -2.49
CA GLU A 156 -10.21 9.85 -3.65
C GLU A 156 -10.62 9.12 -4.94
N LEU A 157 -10.83 7.79 -4.87
CA LEU A 157 -11.32 6.98 -5.98
C LEU A 157 -12.76 7.39 -6.37
N GLU A 158 -13.64 7.59 -5.39
CA GLU A 158 -15.01 8.08 -5.65
C GLU A 158 -15.02 9.43 -6.36
N LEU A 159 -14.14 10.35 -5.97
CA LEU A 159 -14.02 11.64 -6.65
C LEU A 159 -13.47 11.49 -8.07
N ARG A 160 -12.44 10.64 -8.25
CA ARG A 160 -11.86 10.34 -9.57
C ARG A 160 -12.91 9.81 -10.55
N ASP A 161 -13.75 8.87 -10.09
CA ASP A 161 -14.84 8.33 -10.89
C ASP A 161 -15.90 9.38 -11.23
N ALA A 162 -16.27 10.23 -10.26
CA ALA A 162 -17.24 11.30 -10.48
C ALA A 162 -16.74 12.33 -11.49
N MET A 163 -15.46 12.69 -11.42
CA MET A 163 -14.82 13.62 -12.37
C MET A 163 -14.79 13.03 -13.77
N ARG A 164 -14.42 11.74 -13.91
CA ARG A 164 -14.44 11.05 -15.20
C ARG A 164 -15.84 11.03 -15.80
N ALA A 165 -16.86 10.68 -15.01
CA ALA A 165 -18.25 10.67 -15.45
C ALA A 165 -18.75 12.04 -15.89
N ALA A 166 -18.24 13.13 -15.26
CA ALA A 166 -18.55 14.51 -15.62
C ALA A 166 -17.74 15.03 -16.82
N GLY A 167 -16.86 14.23 -17.43
CA GLY A 167 -15.99 14.64 -18.53
C GLY A 167 -14.92 15.67 -18.10
N ALA A 168 -14.69 15.82 -16.81
CA ALA A 168 -13.66 16.73 -16.28
C ALA A 168 -12.27 16.13 -16.53
N SER A 169 -11.39 16.90 -17.16
CA SER A 169 -9.98 16.54 -17.29
C SER A 169 -9.32 16.48 -15.92
N ALA A 170 -8.36 15.57 -15.77
CA ALA A 170 -7.68 15.29 -14.51
C ALA A 170 -7.21 16.58 -13.79
N VAL A 171 -7.86 16.89 -12.69
CA VAL A 171 -7.36 17.86 -11.72
C VAL A 171 -6.17 17.21 -11.04
N GLN A 172 -5.07 17.96 -10.86
CA GLN A 172 -3.92 17.46 -10.14
C GLN A 172 -4.32 17.15 -8.68
N PHE A 173 -4.50 15.88 -8.36
CA PHE A 173 -4.88 15.38 -7.04
C PHE A 173 -3.93 15.85 -5.91
N ARG A 174 -2.70 16.27 -6.23
CA ARG A 174 -1.78 16.88 -5.27
C ARG A 174 -2.35 18.12 -4.57
N ALA A 175 -3.25 18.86 -5.21
CA ALA A 175 -3.93 20.00 -4.60
C ALA A 175 -5.01 19.59 -3.57
N LEU A 176 -5.50 18.34 -3.63
CA LEU A 176 -6.54 17.80 -2.74
C LEU A 176 -5.96 17.20 -1.45
N GLY A 177 -4.64 17.16 -1.31
CA GLY A 177 -3.92 16.49 -0.22
C GLY A 177 -4.28 16.92 1.21
N GLN A 178 -4.97 18.06 1.37
CA GLN A 178 -5.41 18.56 2.68
C GLN A 178 -6.92 18.42 2.92
N MET A 179 -7.69 17.91 1.95
CA MET A 179 -9.13 17.76 2.10
C MET A 179 -9.47 16.49 2.91
N SER A 180 -10.47 16.58 3.76
CA SER A 180 -10.97 15.38 4.46
C SER A 180 -11.69 14.41 3.50
N PRO A 181 -11.76 13.09 3.82
CA PRO A 181 -12.53 12.13 3.04
C PRO A 181 -13.98 12.56 2.80
N ASP A 182 -14.64 13.14 3.80
CA ASP A 182 -16.01 13.65 3.69
C ASP A 182 -16.14 14.79 2.68
N ALA A 183 -15.16 15.71 2.65
CA ALA A 183 -15.13 16.80 1.68
C ALA A 183 -14.95 16.26 0.25
N LEU A 184 -14.07 15.28 0.05
CA LEU A 184 -13.89 14.62 -1.24
C LEU A 184 -15.16 13.95 -1.73
N ARG A 185 -15.85 13.20 -0.85
CA ARG A 185 -17.16 12.58 -1.17
C ARG A 185 -18.26 13.61 -1.44
N ALA A 186 -18.26 14.74 -0.73
CA ALA A 186 -19.21 15.83 -0.99
C ALA A 186 -19.04 16.40 -2.40
N ILE A 187 -17.80 16.62 -2.84
CA ILE A 187 -17.50 17.08 -4.21
C ILE A 187 -17.91 16.01 -5.23
N ALA A 188 -17.58 14.73 -4.99
CA ALA A 188 -17.96 13.62 -5.85
C ALA A 188 -19.48 13.53 -6.04
N ARG A 189 -20.25 13.70 -4.98
CA ARG A 189 -21.73 13.74 -5.04
C ARG A 189 -22.25 14.93 -5.85
N SER A 190 -21.66 16.11 -5.66
CA SER A 190 -22.03 17.31 -6.42
C SER A 190 -21.80 17.13 -7.93
N LEU A 191 -20.70 16.50 -8.32
CA LEU A 191 -20.39 16.22 -9.71
C LEU A 191 -21.37 15.22 -10.36
N ARG A 192 -21.80 14.21 -9.59
CA ARG A 192 -22.77 13.19 -10.06
C ARG A 192 -24.20 13.75 -10.15
N GLY A 193 -24.54 14.73 -9.31
CA GLY A 193 -25.89 15.32 -9.26
C GLY A 193 -26.23 16.27 -10.42
N GLY A 194 -25.28 16.66 -11.25
CA GLY A 194 -25.44 17.67 -12.27
C GLY A 194 -25.68 19.08 -11.67
N PRO A 195 -25.63 20.16 -12.45
CA PRO A 195 -26.08 21.46 -11.98
C PRO A 195 -27.58 21.38 -11.65
N PRO A 196 -28.07 22.07 -10.59
CA PRO A 196 -29.49 22.18 -10.35
C PRO A 196 -30.14 22.71 -11.63
N ALA A 197 -31.15 22.01 -12.12
CA ALA A 197 -31.93 22.48 -13.27
C ALA A 197 -32.43 23.90 -12.96
N THR A 198 -31.89 24.88 -13.67
CA THR A 198 -32.37 26.27 -13.65
C THR A 198 -33.64 26.40 -14.46
#